data_0b958d4540a92afdd5a4615c9fbc0b3f
#
_entry.id   0b958d4540a92afdd5a4615c9fbc0b3f
#
_cell.length_a   1.000
_cell.length_b   1.000
_cell.length_c   1.000
_cell.angle_alpha   90.00
_cell.angle_beta   90.00
_cell.angle_gamma   90.00
#
_symmetry.space_group_name_H-M   'P 1'
#
loop_
_entity.id
_entity.type
_entity.pdbx_description
1 polymer ?
#
loop_
_entity_poly.entity_id
_entity_poly.type
_entity_poly.pdbx_seq_one_letter_code
_entity_poly.pdbx_strand_id
1 'polypeptide(L)'
;QNVEAGPNIVEVFLDVSPFYAESGGQVGDTGTIRTESGELQVLDTTFALPGLRRHTCSVVSGSVEVGQSAKASINVVARDATRRNHTATHMLHWALRQVLGDHVKQAGSHVAPERLRFDFSHYAPVSASEIEEIERLTNGQLIANDPVRAYETSKDEATAAGAIAFFGDKYGDIVRVLEAVVSVELCGGTHVGALGDIGMVKVVAESSIGSNLRRIEAVTGTNAVEYVLSH
;
A
#
# COMPACT_ATOMS: atom_id res chain seq x y z
N GLN A 1 -27.56 -4.02 19.14
CA GLN A 1 -28.28 -4.47 17.94
C GLN A 1 -27.77 -5.86 17.58
N ASN A 2 -28.65 -6.82 17.39
CA ASN A 2 -28.32 -8.18 16.97
C ASN A 2 -28.46 -8.27 15.44
N VAL A 3 -27.47 -8.86 14.75
CA VAL A 3 -27.51 -9.07 13.31
C VAL A 3 -27.22 -10.55 13.02
N GLU A 4 -28.13 -11.19 12.30
CA GLU A 4 -28.02 -12.58 11.87
C GLU A 4 -27.35 -12.71 10.50
N ALA A 5 -26.82 -13.90 10.22
CA ALA A 5 -26.24 -14.25 8.93
C ALA A 5 -27.23 -14.00 7.79
N GLY A 6 -26.76 -13.37 6.70
CA GLY A 6 -27.60 -13.02 5.57
C GLY A 6 -26.88 -12.11 4.58
N PRO A 7 -27.57 -11.66 3.51
CA PRO A 7 -26.99 -10.87 2.44
C PRO A 7 -26.69 -9.41 2.83
N ASN A 8 -27.03 -9.01 4.06
CA ASN A 8 -26.88 -7.63 4.50
C ASN A 8 -25.43 -7.29 4.78
N ILE A 9 -25.02 -6.12 4.32
CA ILE A 9 -23.73 -5.50 4.67
C ILE A 9 -23.92 -4.70 5.97
N VAL A 10 -23.00 -4.87 6.89
CA VAL A 10 -22.98 -4.17 8.18
C VAL A 10 -21.66 -3.43 8.38
N GLU A 11 -21.72 -2.36 9.15
CA GLU A 11 -20.53 -1.62 9.59
C GLU A 11 -20.18 -2.02 11.01
N VAL A 12 -18.93 -2.45 11.23
CA VAL A 12 -18.41 -2.89 12.51
C VAL A 12 -17.29 -1.97 12.98
N PHE A 13 -17.36 -1.59 14.24
CA PHE A 13 -16.35 -0.80 14.94
C PHE A 13 -15.79 -1.65 16.08
N LEU A 14 -14.48 -1.76 16.13
CA LEU A 14 -13.73 -2.47 17.17
C LEU A 14 -12.98 -1.45 18.03
N ASP A 15 -12.90 -1.69 19.33
CA ASP A 15 -12.06 -0.91 20.25
C ASP A 15 -10.58 -1.03 19.91
N VAL A 16 -10.13 -2.24 19.50
CA VAL A 16 -8.78 -2.49 18.97
C VAL A 16 -8.90 -3.24 17.64
N SER A 17 -8.21 -2.77 16.61
CA SER A 17 -8.27 -3.36 15.27
C SER A 17 -6.88 -3.57 14.66
N PRO A 18 -6.58 -4.79 14.15
CA PRO A 18 -5.35 -5.07 13.41
C PRO A 18 -5.43 -4.64 11.92
N PHE A 19 -6.62 -4.27 11.44
CA PHE A 19 -6.86 -3.93 10.05
C PHE A 19 -6.29 -2.55 9.71
N TYR A 20 -5.59 -2.46 8.59
CA TYR A 20 -5.22 -1.19 7.98
C TYR A 20 -6.45 -0.58 7.32
N ALA A 21 -6.76 0.66 7.65
CA ALA A 21 -7.82 1.41 6.98
C ALA A 21 -7.24 2.12 5.75
N GLU A 22 -7.98 2.09 4.63
CA GLU A 22 -7.58 2.73 3.37
C GLU A 22 -7.08 4.16 3.60
N SER A 23 -5.87 4.42 3.15
CA SER A 23 -5.20 5.71 3.26
C SER A 23 -3.98 5.78 2.36
N GLY A 24 -3.61 6.99 1.89
CA GLY A 24 -2.37 7.22 1.13
C GLY A 24 -2.26 6.39 -0.15
N GLY A 25 -3.40 6.00 -0.75
CA GLY A 25 -3.46 5.17 -1.95
C GLY A 25 -3.34 3.66 -1.71
N GLN A 26 -3.07 3.21 -0.48
CA GLN A 26 -3.14 1.79 -0.12
C GLN A 26 -4.56 1.41 0.25
N VAL A 27 -5.09 0.33 -0.35
CA VAL A 27 -6.41 -0.23 -0.05
C VAL A 27 -6.50 -0.72 1.40
N GLY A 28 -7.73 -0.75 1.94
CA GLY A 28 -8.02 -1.30 3.25
C GLY A 28 -7.81 -2.81 3.32
N ASP A 29 -7.55 -3.30 4.53
CA ASP A 29 -7.44 -4.73 4.74
C ASP A 29 -8.78 -5.43 4.68
N THR A 30 -8.74 -6.68 4.25
CA THR A 30 -9.81 -7.67 4.37
C THR A 30 -9.45 -8.74 5.40
N GLY A 31 -10.43 -9.57 5.76
CA GLY A 31 -10.19 -10.67 6.70
C GLY A 31 -11.44 -11.15 7.42
N THR A 32 -11.33 -11.61 8.65
CA THR A 32 -12.46 -12.16 9.42
C THR A 32 -12.53 -11.58 10.83
N ILE A 33 -13.74 -11.45 11.34
CA ILE A 33 -14.04 -11.15 12.74
C ILE A 33 -14.92 -12.29 13.28
N ARG A 34 -14.46 -12.95 14.33
CA ARG A 34 -15.18 -14.06 14.98
C ARG A 34 -15.57 -13.70 16.38
N THR A 35 -16.83 -13.95 16.73
CA THR A 35 -17.37 -13.88 18.08
C THR A 35 -17.72 -15.28 18.56
N GLU A 36 -18.22 -15.41 19.78
CA GLU A 36 -18.73 -16.70 20.31
C GLU A 36 -19.93 -17.22 19.48
N SER A 37 -20.78 -16.32 18.98
CA SER A 37 -22.06 -16.66 18.34
C SER A 37 -22.07 -16.50 16.82
N GLY A 38 -21.02 -15.91 16.19
CA GLY A 38 -21.03 -15.68 14.76
C GLY A 38 -19.68 -15.32 14.17
N GLU A 39 -19.65 -15.30 12.84
CA GLU A 39 -18.47 -14.93 12.03
C GLU A 39 -18.85 -13.91 10.97
N LEU A 40 -18.00 -12.89 10.83
CA LEU A 40 -18.10 -11.88 9.79
C LEU A 40 -16.90 -11.97 8.83
N GLN A 41 -17.18 -11.80 7.55
CA GLN A 41 -16.18 -11.51 6.55
C GLN A 41 -16.00 -9.99 6.45
N VAL A 42 -14.78 -9.50 6.69
CA VAL A 42 -14.41 -8.10 6.44
C VAL A 42 -14.11 -7.96 4.94
N LEU A 43 -14.90 -7.15 4.27
CA LEU A 43 -14.82 -6.90 2.82
C LEU A 43 -13.92 -5.70 2.53
N ASP A 44 -13.90 -4.72 3.44
CA ASP A 44 -13.10 -3.51 3.31
C ASP A 44 -12.92 -2.84 4.69
N THR A 45 -11.86 -2.04 4.82
CA THR A 45 -11.59 -1.25 6.03
C THR A 45 -11.25 0.18 5.63
N THR A 46 -12.03 1.13 6.12
CA THR A 46 -11.88 2.57 5.87
C THR A 46 -11.91 3.35 7.19
N PHE A 47 -11.71 4.67 7.12
CA PHE A 47 -11.95 5.56 8.26
C PHE A 47 -13.37 6.15 8.19
N ALA A 48 -14.15 5.96 9.25
CA ALA A 48 -15.42 6.68 9.45
C ALA A 48 -15.18 8.12 9.93
N LEU A 49 -14.20 8.29 10.81
CA LEU A 49 -13.70 9.56 11.35
C LEU A 49 -12.18 9.42 11.56
N PRO A 50 -11.43 10.51 11.73
CA PRO A 50 -9.99 10.42 12.04
C PRO A 50 -9.74 9.49 13.22
N GLY A 51 -8.95 8.43 13.00
CA GLY A 51 -8.62 7.41 14.01
C GLY A 51 -9.68 6.34 14.23
N LEU A 52 -10.93 6.49 13.77
CA LEU A 52 -12.00 5.51 13.91
C LEU A 52 -12.11 4.62 12.67
N ARG A 53 -11.62 3.37 12.78
CA ARG A 53 -11.70 2.39 11.69
C ARG A 53 -13.10 1.80 11.59
N ARG A 54 -13.62 1.79 10.36
CA ARG A 54 -14.88 1.17 9.97
C ARG A 54 -14.59 -0.07 9.15
N HIS A 55 -15.11 -1.22 9.59
CA HIS A 55 -15.01 -2.48 8.89
C HIS A 55 -16.34 -2.75 8.19
N THR A 56 -16.34 -2.75 6.86
CA THR A 56 -17.49 -3.13 6.04
C THR A 56 -17.54 -4.65 5.97
N CYS A 57 -18.58 -5.27 6.54
CA CYS A 57 -18.63 -6.70 6.75
C CYS A 57 -19.93 -7.33 6.23
N SER A 58 -19.87 -8.64 5.91
CA SER A 58 -21.05 -9.52 5.83
C SER A 58 -21.02 -10.53 6.96
N VAL A 59 -22.18 -10.83 7.55
CA VAL A 59 -22.31 -11.90 8.56
C VAL A 59 -22.45 -13.22 7.81
N VAL A 60 -21.42 -14.09 7.87
CA VAL A 60 -21.36 -15.32 7.09
C VAL A 60 -21.92 -16.52 7.84
N SER A 61 -21.93 -16.48 9.17
CA SER A 61 -22.55 -17.51 10.00
C SER A 61 -22.98 -16.98 11.35
N GLY A 62 -24.03 -17.59 11.95
CA GLY A 62 -24.53 -17.26 13.28
C GLY A 62 -25.12 -15.87 13.40
N SER A 63 -24.90 -15.22 14.55
CA SER A 63 -25.35 -13.85 14.82
C SER A 63 -24.26 -13.08 15.60
N VAL A 64 -24.28 -11.76 15.47
CA VAL A 64 -23.34 -10.87 16.17
C VAL A 64 -24.07 -9.75 16.88
N GLU A 65 -23.59 -9.37 18.06
CA GLU A 65 -24.17 -8.33 18.89
C GLU A 65 -23.12 -7.33 19.37
N VAL A 66 -23.55 -6.11 19.62
CA VAL A 66 -22.69 -5.07 20.20
C VAL A 66 -22.26 -5.47 21.61
N GLY A 67 -20.99 -5.26 21.92
CA GLY A 67 -20.41 -5.56 23.24
C GLY A 67 -19.81 -6.95 23.37
N GLN A 68 -19.90 -7.80 22.34
CA GLN A 68 -19.24 -9.10 22.33
C GLN A 68 -17.72 -8.97 22.21
N SER A 69 -17.00 -9.89 22.85
CA SER A 69 -15.58 -10.11 22.57
C SER A 69 -15.42 -10.70 21.18
N ALA A 70 -14.44 -10.20 20.43
CA ALA A 70 -14.19 -10.62 19.06
C ALA A 70 -12.71 -10.91 18.81
N LYS A 71 -12.44 -11.93 18.01
CA LYS A 71 -11.12 -12.19 17.43
C LYS A 71 -11.08 -11.67 16.00
N ALA A 72 -10.31 -10.61 15.77
CA ALA A 72 -10.10 -10.01 14.45
C ALA A 72 -8.83 -10.58 13.82
N SER A 73 -8.91 -11.00 12.55
CA SER A 73 -7.80 -11.60 11.81
C SER A 73 -7.77 -11.05 10.39
N ILE A 74 -6.66 -10.44 10.00
CA ILE A 74 -6.46 -9.94 8.62
C ILE A 74 -6.25 -11.10 7.65
N ASN A 75 -6.54 -10.88 6.37
CA ASN A 75 -6.08 -11.72 5.27
C ASN A 75 -4.57 -11.49 5.06
N VAL A 76 -3.75 -12.35 5.65
CA VAL A 76 -2.28 -12.21 5.64
C VAL A 76 -1.74 -12.25 4.20
N VAL A 77 -2.27 -13.11 3.34
CA VAL A 77 -1.81 -13.24 1.94
C VAL A 77 -2.03 -11.94 1.17
N ALA A 78 -3.22 -11.35 1.29
CA ALA A 78 -3.53 -10.06 0.67
C ALA A 78 -2.68 -8.92 1.27
N ARG A 79 -2.54 -8.87 2.61
CA ARG A 79 -1.70 -7.87 3.29
C ARG A 79 -0.24 -7.95 2.84
N ASP A 80 0.34 -9.13 2.73
CA ASP A 80 1.73 -9.29 2.34
C ASP A 80 1.94 -8.94 0.86
N ALA A 81 0.98 -9.26 -0.03
CA ALA A 81 1.00 -8.79 -1.41
C ALA A 81 0.93 -7.25 -1.49
N THR A 82 0.05 -6.63 -0.71
CA THR A 82 -0.07 -5.16 -0.61
C THR A 82 1.22 -4.52 -0.08
N ARG A 83 1.85 -5.09 0.95
CA ARG A 83 3.15 -4.63 1.48
C ARG A 83 4.25 -4.63 0.43
N ARG A 84 4.33 -5.71 -0.38
CA ARG A 84 5.28 -5.81 -1.49
C ARG A 84 5.05 -4.70 -2.50
N ASN A 85 3.82 -4.54 -2.96
CA ASN A 85 3.45 -3.51 -3.92
C ASN A 85 3.69 -2.10 -3.36
N HIS A 86 3.40 -1.86 -2.08
CA HIS A 86 3.61 -0.53 -1.48
C HIS A 86 5.09 -0.18 -1.37
N THR A 87 5.92 -1.09 -0.88
CA THR A 87 7.37 -0.83 -0.81
C THR A 87 7.98 -0.71 -2.21
N ALA A 88 7.53 -1.53 -3.17
CA ALA A 88 7.95 -1.41 -4.57
C ALA A 88 7.59 -0.05 -5.19
N THR A 89 6.48 0.57 -4.78
CA THR A 89 6.10 1.92 -5.25
C THR A 89 7.18 2.94 -4.91
N HIS A 90 7.74 2.90 -3.70
CA HIS A 90 8.85 3.78 -3.29
C HIS A 90 10.13 3.52 -4.08
N MET A 91 10.45 2.25 -4.33
CA MET A 91 11.62 1.87 -5.13
C MET A 91 11.46 2.31 -6.59
N LEU A 92 10.28 2.15 -7.17
CA LEU A 92 9.97 2.64 -8.51
C LEU A 92 10.02 4.17 -8.59
N HIS A 93 9.50 4.88 -7.60
CA HIS A 93 9.59 6.34 -7.53
C HIS A 93 11.05 6.81 -7.53
N TRP A 94 11.91 6.20 -6.71
CA TRP A 94 13.33 6.46 -6.71
C TRP A 94 13.96 6.19 -8.10
N ALA A 95 13.72 5.02 -8.70
CA ALA A 95 14.28 4.64 -10.00
C ALA A 95 13.81 5.56 -11.13
N LEU A 96 12.52 5.93 -11.13
CA LEU A 96 11.98 6.93 -12.07
C LEU A 96 12.72 8.26 -11.99
N ARG A 97 13.04 8.74 -10.77
CA ARG A 97 13.82 9.97 -10.61
C ARG A 97 15.27 9.82 -11.07
N GLN A 98 15.88 8.65 -10.91
CA GLN A 98 17.24 8.40 -11.40
C GLN A 98 17.30 8.44 -12.95
N VAL A 99 16.28 7.88 -13.62
CA VAL A 99 16.27 7.75 -15.09
C VAL A 99 15.72 8.99 -15.79
N LEU A 100 14.59 9.52 -15.26
CA LEU A 100 13.86 10.61 -15.92
C LEU A 100 14.21 12.00 -15.35
N GLY A 101 14.74 12.06 -14.14
CA GLY A 101 15.17 13.29 -13.47
C GLY A 101 14.31 13.73 -12.29
N ASP A 102 14.79 14.74 -11.55
CA ASP A 102 14.22 15.22 -10.27
C ASP A 102 12.85 15.89 -10.39
N HIS A 103 12.40 16.22 -11.62
CA HIS A 103 11.05 16.75 -11.86
C HIS A 103 9.94 15.69 -11.67
N VAL A 104 10.31 14.42 -11.60
CA VAL A 104 9.36 13.33 -11.29
C VAL A 104 8.87 13.47 -9.85
N LYS A 105 7.56 13.73 -9.72
CA LYS A 105 6.87 13.85 -8.44
C LYS A 105 5.60 13.02 -8.48
N GLN A 106 5.26 12.39 -7.37
CA GLN A 106 4.00 11.66 -7.24
C GLN A 106 2.82 12.61 -7.45
N ALA A 107 1.90 12.22 -8.33
CA ALA A 107 0.61 12.86 -8.56
C ALA A 107 -0.54 12.02 -8.02
N GLY A 108 -0.35 10.72 -7.89
CA GLY A 108 -1.31 9.77 -7.32
C GLY A 108 -0.69 8.39 -7.16
N SER A 109 -1.34 7.57 -6.35
CA SER A 109 -0.94 6.19 -6.12
C SER A 109 -2.17 5.32 -5.86
N HIS A 110 -2.10 4.06 -6.26
CA HIS A 110 -3.05 3.02 -5.85
C HIS A 110 -2.29 1.71 -5.65
N VAL A 111 -2.40 1.17 -4.45
CA VAL A 111 -1.66 -0.02 -4.03
C VAL A 111 -2.66 -1.06 -3.52
N ALA A 112 -2.77 -2.16 -4.25
CA ALA A 112 -3.66 -3.29 -3.97
C ALA A 112 -2.86 -4.61 -4.00
N PRO A 113 -3.41 -5.74 -3.54
CA PRO A 113 -2.72 -7.03 -3.57
C PRO A 113 -2.28 -7.47 -4.98
N GLU A 114 -3.07 -7.14 -6.00
CA GLU A 114 -2.87 -7.59 -7.38
C GLU A 114 -1.77 -6.82 -8.09
N ARG A 115 -1.70 -5.49 -7.84
CA ARG A 115 -0.77 -4.57 -8.52
C ARG A 115 -0.63 -3.25 -7.79
N LEU A 116 0.38 -2.50 -8.19
CA LEU A 116 0.52 -1.09 -7.87
C LEU A 116 0.28 -0.22 -9.11
N ARG A 117 -0.16 1.01 -8.88
CA ARG A 117 -0.28 2.07 -9.86
C ARG A 117 0.36 3.32 -9.30
N PHE A 118 1.24 3.94 -10.08
CA PHE A 118 1.93 5.16 -9.70
C PHE A 118 1.78 6.22 -10.79
N ASP A 119 1.16 7.33 -10.42
CA ASP A 119 0.93 8.48 -11.28
C ASP A 119 1.97 9.55 -10.94
N PHE A 120 2.62 10.11 -11.94
CA PHE A 120 3.73 11.03 -11.73
C PHE A 120 3.82 12.12 -12.80
N SER A 121 4.50 13.23 -12.45
CA SER A 121 4.77 14.32 -13.37
C SER A 121 5.89 13.95 -14.33
N HIS A 122 5.57 13.93 -15.64
CA HIS A 122 6.55 13.80 -16.72
C HIS A 122 5.91 14.23 -18.05
N TYR A 123 6.70 14.87 -18.92
CA TYR A 123 6.21 15.55 -20.13
C TYR A 123 6.22 14.68 -21.38
N ALA A 124 6.87 13.54 -21.39
CA ALA A 124 7.00 12.64 -22.53
C ALA A 124 6.58 11.20 -22.18
N PRO A 125 6.21 10.35 -23.16
CA PRO A 125 6.11 8.91 -22.95
C PRO A 125 7.44 8.35 -22.43
N VAL A 126 7.38 7.42 -21.47
CA VAL A 126 8.57 6.70 -21.03
C VAL A 126 8.89 5.62 -22.06
N SER A 127 10.07 5.68 -22.63
CA SER A 127 10.50 4.72 -23.67
C SER A 127 10.72 3.32 -23.10
N ALA A 128 10.71 2.30 -23.97
CA ALA A 128 10.97 0.93 -23.57
C ALA A 128 12.35 0.78 -22.89
N SER A 129 13.38 1.45 -23.40
CA SER A 129 14.72 1.42 -22.80
C SER A 129 14.80 2.11 -21.44
N GLU A 130 14.02 3.17 -21.20
CA GLU A 130 13.90 3.80 -19.88
C GLU A 130 13.16 2.90 -18.91
N ILE A 131 12.09 2.22 -19.34
CA ILE A 131 11.38 1.23 -18.53
C ILE A 131 12.31 0.07 -18.12
N GLU A 132 13.09 -0.47 -19.07
CA GLU A 132 14.08 -1.52 -18.79
C GLU A 132 15.11 -1.06 -17.76
N GLU A 133 15.60 0.17 -17.86
CA GLU A 133 16.56 0.73 -16.91
C GLU A 133 15.92 0.97 -15.52
N ILE A 134 14.68 1.46 -15.47
CA ILE A 134 13.91 1.62 -14.22
C ILE A 134 13.72 0.25 -13.53
N GLU A 135 13.34 -0.78 -14.29
CA GLU A 135 13.21 -2.14 -13.77
C GLU A 135 14.55 -2.69 -13.27
N ARG A 136 15.63 -2.48 -14.03
CA ARG A 136 16.98 -2.93 -13.67
C ARG A 136 17.45 -2.29 -12.37
N LEU A 137 17.28 -0.97 -12.23
CA LEU A 137 17.65 -0.24 -11.01
C LEU A 137 16.80 -0.70 -9.81
N THR A 138 15.49 -0.80 -10.00
CA THR A 138 14.58 -1.26 -8.96
C THR A 138 14.96 -2.67 -8.49
N ASN A 139 15.00 -3.64 -9.40
CA ASN A 139 15.30 -5.03 -9.04
C ASN A 139 16.72 -5.20 -8.47
N GLY A 140 17.68 -4.36 -8.88
CA GLY A 140 19.01 -4.33 -8.28
C GLY A 140 18.99 -4.03 -6.78
N GLN A 141 18.15 -3.08 -6.33
CA GLN A 141 17.98 -2.79 -4.90
C GLN A 141 17.29 -3.95 -4.17
N LEU A 142 16.33 -4.62 -4.82
CA LEU A 142 15.65 -5.76 -4.20
C LEU A 142 16.59 -6.95 -3.96
N ILE A 143 17.51 -7.19 -4.90
CA ILE A 143 18.53 -8.25 -4.78
C ILE A 143 19.52 -7.96 -3.65
N ALA A 144 19.85 -6.70 -3.39
CA ALA A 144 20.71 -6.29 -2.28
C ALA A 144 20.08 -6.64 -0.92
N ASN A 145 18.76 -6.73 -0.86
CA ASN A 145 17.97 -7.17 0.30
C ASN A 145 18.23 -6.36 1.58
N ASP A 146 18.42 -5.08 1.44
CA ASP A 146 18.62 -4.19 2.58
C ASP A 146 17.35 -4.08 3.46
N PRO A 147 17.50 -3.83 4.76
CA PRO A 147 16.38 -3.71 5.68
C PRO A 147 15.52 -2.48 5.35
N VAL A 148 14.21 -2.63 5.50
CA VAL A 148 13.23 -1.55 5.43
C VAL A 148 12.80 -1.20 6.84
N ARG A 149 12.92 0.07 7.22
CA ARG A 149 12.58 0.59 8.54
C ARG A 149 11.42 1.55 8.45
N ALA A 150 10.50 1.43 9.41
CA ALA A 150 9.43 2.40 9.59
C ALA A 150 9.40 2.84 11.05
N TYR A 151 9.47 4.14 11.29
CA TYR A 151 9.51 4.72 12.63
C TYR A 151 8.74 6.04 12.69
N GLU A 152 8.33 6.42 13.89
CA GLU A 152 7.69 7.71 14.13
C GLU A 152 8.72 8.69 14.70
N THR A 153 8.67 9.93 14.22
CA THR A 153 9.53 11.03 14.68
C THR A 153 8.82 12.36 14.49
N SER A 154 9.43 13.44 14.98
CA SER A 154 8.92 14.79 14.71
C SER A 154 9.06 15.14 13.22
N LYS A 155 8.17 15.99 12.72
CA LYS A 155 8.24 16.49 11.35
C LYS A 155 9.56 17.18 11.05
N ASP A 156 10.13 17.89 12.02
CA ASP A 156 11.40 18.61 11.88
C ASP A 156 12.57 17.62 11.73
N GLU A 157 12.61 16.57 12.56
CA GLU A 157 13.62 15.51 12.45
C GLU A 157 13.52 14.75 11.14
N ALA A 158 12.29 14.41 10.69
CA ALA A 158 12.07 13.77 9.41
C ALA A 158 12.57 14.65 8.24
N THR A 159 12.30 15.95 8.30
CA THR A 159 12.76 16.92 7.30
C THR A 159 14.29 17.04 7.31
N ALA A 160 14.91 17.08 8.50
CA ALA A 160 16.37 17.12 8.65
C ALA A 160 17.05 15.83 8.13
N ALA A 161 16.37 14.68 8.23
CA ALA A 161 16.79 13.40 7.65
C ALA A 161 16.59 13.33 6.12
N GLY A 162 16.01 14.37 5.48
CA GLY A 162 15.78 14.43 4.04
C GLY A 162 14.54 13.65 3.57
N ALA A 163 13.60 13.36 4.47
CA ALA A 163 12.38 12.66 4.13
C ALA A 163 11.55 13.46 3.12
N ILE A 164 11.16 12.80 2.03
CA ILE A 164 10.27 13.38 1.02
C ILE A 164 8.84 13.33 1.54
N ALA A 165 8.17 14.49 1.58
CA ALA A 165 6.76 14.61 1.89
C ALA A 165 5.96 14.73 0.59
N PHE A 166 4.84 14.01 0.48
CA PHE A 166 3.96 14.10 -0.68
C PHE A 166 3.05 15.32 -0.59
N PHE A 167 2.76 15.92 -1.74
CA PHE A 167 1.92 17.11 -1.84
C PHE A 167 0.46 16.78 -1.49
N GLY A 168 -0.13 17.61 -0.62
CA GLY A 168 -1.55 17.54 -0.26
C GLY A 168 -1.86 16.83 1.05
N ASP A 169 -0.93 16.09 1.61
CA ASP A 169 -1.11 15.46 2.91
C ASP A 169 -0.91 16.47 4.05
N LYS A 170 -1.88 16.50 4.95
CA LYS A 170 -1.78 17.28 6.18
C LYS A 170 -1.08 16.43 7.24
N TYR A 171 0.21 16.61 7.36
CA TYR A 171 1.00 15.94 8.40
C TYR A 171 0.85 16.67 9.74
N GLY A 172 0.67 15.89 10.81
CA GLY A 172 0.75 16.38 12.20
C GLY A 172 2.19 16.66 12.62
N ASP A 173 2.37 16.97 13.90
CA ASP A 173 3.70 17.22 14.49
C ASP A 173 4.55 15.93 14.54
N ILE A 174 3.89 14.78 14.69
CA ILE A 174 4.53 13.46 14.63
C ILE A 174 4.18 12.83 13.29
N VAL A 175 5.18 12.33 12.58
CA VAL A 175 5.08 11.71 11.26
C VAL A 175 5.71 10.32 11.26
N ARG A 176 5.21 9.44 10.41
CA ARG A 176 5.83 8.13 10.19
C ARG A 176 6.72 8.20 8.97
N VAL A 177 8.00 7.87 9.18
CA VAL A 177 9.04 7.80 8.15
C VAL A 177 9.21 6.36 7.70
N LEU A 178 9.26 6.15 6.39
CA LEU A 178 9.74 4.93 5.76
C LEU A 178 11.16 5.19 5.26
N GLU A 179 12.10 4.37 5.70
CA GLU A 179 13.49 4.36 5.26
C GLU A 179 13.81 3.04 4.57
N ALA A 180 14.12 3.10 3.29
CA ALA A 180 14.46 1.97 2.44
C ALA A 180 15.72 2.33 1.62
N VAL A 181 16.86 2.41 2.30
CA VAL A 181 18.22 2.72 1.81
C VAL A 181 18.28 3.95 0.89
N VAL A 182 17.77 3.83 -0.33
CA VAL A 182 17.80 4.87 -1.38
C VAL A 182 16.60 5.80 -1.36
N SER A 183 15.58 5.47 -0.57
CA SER A 183 14.35 6.26 -0.42
C SER A 183 14.04 6.48 1.05
N VAL A 184 13.85 7.76 1.42
CA VAL A 184 13.36 8.18 2.75
C VAL A 184 12.15 9.05 2.52
N GLU A 185 10.96 8.56 2.92
CA GLU A 185 9.69 9.19 2.59
C GLU A 185 8.72 9.17 3.77
N LEU A 186 7.83 10.16 3.85
CA LEU A 186 6.73 10.13 4.82
C LEU A 186 5.67 9.16 4.33
N CYS A 187 5.45 8.05 5.03
CA CYS A 187 4.49 7.03 4.63
C CYS A 187 3.85 6.31 5.82
N GLY A 188 2.51 6.38 5.90
CA GLY A 188 1.68 5.69 6.91
C GLY A 188 1.27 4.26 6.54
N GLY A 189 1.64 3.78 5.35
CA GLY A 189 1.22 2.49 4.82
C GLY A 189 1.91 1.27 5.45
N THR A 190 1.59 0.09 4.93
CA THR A 190 2.21 -1.17 5.37
C THR A 190 3.34 -1.57 4.42
N HIS A 191 4.46 -2.03 4.98
CA HIS A 191 5.68 -2.31 4.22
C HIS A 191 6.29 -3.66 4.58
N VAL A 192 7.17 -4.16 3.71
CA VAL A 192 7.99 -5.36 3.96
C VAL A 192 9.08 -5.06 5.00
N GLY A 193 9.69 -6.11 5.56
CA GLY A 193 10.81 -5.97 6.51
C GLY A 193 12.18 -5.78 5.86
N ALA A 194 12.34 -6.29 4.63
CA ALA A 194 13.54 -6.16 3.82
C ALA A 194 13.16 -6.07 2.34
N LEU A 195 14.01 -5.44 1.52
CA LEU A 195 13.71 -5.22 0.10
C LEU A 195 13.57 -6.53 -0.69
N GLY A 196 14.29 -7.57 -0.33
CA GLY A 196 14.16 -8.89 -0.94
C GLY A 196 12.81 -9.57 -0.74
N ASP A 197 12.05 -9.22 0.31
CA ASP A 197 10.70 -9.73 0.54
C ASP A 197 9.71 -9.32 -0.56
N ILE A 198 10.04 -8.29 -1.36
CA ILE A 198 9.25 -7.85 -2.51
C ILE A 198 9.28 -8.91 -3.62
N GLY A 199 10.41 -9.59 -3.78
CA GLY A 199 10.70 -10.48 -4.89
C GLY A 199 11.05 -9.69 -6.15
N MET A 200 10.39 -9.97 -7.27
CA MET A 200 10.59 -9.27 -8.54
C MET A 200 9.59 -8.14 -8.70
N VAL A 201 9.99 -7.04 -9.32
CA VAL A 201 9.12 -5.98 -9.83
C VAL A 201 9.12 -6.02 -11.36
N LYS A 202 7.93 -6.02 -11.97
CA LYS A 202 7.73 -5.94 -13.42
C LYS A 202 6.73 -4.82 -13.75
N VAL A 203 7.14 -3.88 -14.59
CA VAL A 203 6.25 -2.87 -15.18
C VAL A 203 5.40 -3.55 -16.26
N VAL A 204 4.09 -3.42 -16.15
CA VAL A 204 3.13 -4.07 -17.07
C VAL A 204 2.42 -3.08 -17.98
N ALA A 205 2.38 -1.81 -17.62
CA ALA A 205 1.81 -0.76 -18.45
C ALA A 205 2.43 0.60 -18.16
N GLU A 206 2.47 1.44 -19.21
CA GLU A 206 2.81 2.86 -19.14
C GLU A 206 1.81 3.63 -20.01
N SER A 207 1.26 4.74 -19.50
CA SER A 207 0.26 5.52 -20.24
C SER A 207 0.23 6.99 -19.83
N SER A 208 -0.38 7.83 -20.68
CA SER A 208 -0.72 9.22 -20.34
C SER A 208 -2.06 9.26 -19.58
N ILE A 209 -2.13 10.07 -18.54
CA ILE A 209 -3.38 10.34 -17.80
C ILE A 209 -3.77 11.82 -17.81
N GLY A 210 -3.03 12.65 -18.51
CA GLY A 210 -3.27 14.07 -18.64
C GLY A 210 -2.05 14.81 -19.17
N SER A 211 -2.16 16.13 -19.26
CA SER A 211 -1.01 16.96 -19.68
C SER A 211 0.10 16.88 -18.62
N ASN A 212 1.30 16.48 -19.07
CA ASN A 212 2.49 16.31 -18.23
C ASN A 212 2.29 15.33 -17.06
N LEU A 213 1.37 14.37 -17.19
CA LEU A 213 1.13 13.31 -16.21
C LEU A 213 1.21 11.95 -16.87
N ARG A 214 2.00 11.07 -16.30
CA ARG A 214 2.20 9.68 -16.72
C ARG A 214 1.77 8.73 -15.62
N ARG A 215 1.42 7.53 -16.03
CA ARG A 215 1.05 6.42 -15.16
C ARG A 215 1.90 5.21 -15.47
N ILE A 216 2.45 4.58 -14.44
CA ILE A 216 3.03 3.26 -14.50
C ILE A 216 2.16 2.31 -13.66
N GLU A 217 1.90 1.11 -14.22
CA GLU A 217 1.36 -0.03 -13.47
C GLU A 217 2.43 -1.11 -13.37
N ALA A 218 2.58 -1.70 -12.20
CA ALA A 218 3.55 -2.77 -11.97
C ALA A 218 2.99 -3.85 -11.05
N VAL A 219 3.57 -5.02 -11.14
CA VAL A 219 3.27 -6.19 -10.32
C VAL A 219 4.53 -6.66 -9.59
N THR A 220 4.36 -7.33 -8.44
CA THR A 220 5.48 -7.80 -7.60
C THR A 220 5.35 -9.27 -7.21
N GLY A 221 6.43 -9.85 -6.76
CA GLY A 221 6.47 -11.21 -6.22
C GLY A 221 5.89 -12.25 -7.18
N THR A 222 4.96 -13.06 -6.70
CA THR A 222 4.33 -14.13 -7.51
C THR A 222 3.60 -13.60 -8.73
N ASN A 223 2.90 -12.45 -8.61
CA ASN A 223 2.20 -11.83 -9.74
C ASN A 223 3.17 -11.40 -10.86
N ALA A 224 4.38 -10.94 -10.48
CA ALA A 224 5.41 -10.61 -11.46
C ALA A 224 5.97 -11.86 -12.16
N VAL A 225 6.19 -12.94 -11.41
CA VAL A 225 6.62 -14.23 -11.97
C VAL A 225 5.57 -14.79 -12.93
N GLU A 226 4.31 -14.80 -12.53
CA GLU A 226 3.20 -15.26 -13.39
C GLU A 226 3.08 -14.42 -14.67
N TYR A 227 3.23 -13.11 -14.55
CA TYR A 227 3.23 -12.22 -15.73
C TYR A 227 4.35 -12.58 -16.71
N VAL A 228 5.58 -12.75 -16.23
CA VAL A 228 6.74 -13.08 -17.08
C VAL A 228 6.62 -14.48 -17.72
N LEU A 229 6.03 -15.45 -17.01
CA LEU A 229 5.84 -16.80 -17.56
C LEU A 229 4.71 -16.87 -18.61
N SER A 230 3.81 -15.89 -18.63
CA SER A 230 2.65 -15.84 -19.56
C SER A 230 2.89 -14.96 -20.80
N HIS A 231 3.99 -14.23 -20.88
CA HIS A 231 4.36 -13.31 -21.96
C HIS A 231 5.76 -13.57 -22.49
#